data_01ef82b1e243b119ad25c6db992ede65
#
_entry.id   01ef82b1e243b119ad25c6db992ede65
#
_cell.length_a   1.000
_cell.length_b   1.000
_cell.length_c   1.000
_cell.angle_alpha   90.00
_cell.angle_beta   90.00
_cell.angle_gamma   90.00
#
_symmetry.space_group_name_H-M   'P 1'
#
loop_
_entity.id
_entity.type
_entity.pdbx_description
1 polymer ?
#
loop_
_entity_poly.entity_id
_entity_poly.type
_entity_poly.pdbx_seq_one_letter_code
_entity_poly.pdbx_strand_id
1 'polypeptide(L)' 'MPHAFRVGQLVALAQTSRDLETYEVMQLIPETPSGEPQYRIKGLSSGIVRAVREAEINPRH' A
#
# COMPACT_ATOMS: atom_id res chain seq x y z
N MET A 1 -8.92 14.10 -1.70
CA MET A 1 -8.53 13.36 -2.92
C MET A 1 -8.88 11.89 -2.75
N PRO A 2 -9.45 11.28 -3.75
CA PRO A 2 -9.71 9.85 -3.69
C PRO A 2 -8.40 9.07 -3.69
N HIS A 3 -8.43 7.89 -3.09
CA HIS A 3 -7.29 6.99 -3.12
C HIS A 3 -7.11 6.44 -4.53
N ALA A 4 -5.85 6.33 -4.98
CA ALA A 4 -5.54 5.78 -6.31
C ALA A 4 -5.68 4.26 -6.33
N PHE A 5 -5.53 3.60 -5.18
CA PHE A 5 -5.64 2.16 -5.08
C PHE A 5 -6.89 1.79 -4.32
N ARG A 6 -7.35 0.57 -4.50
CA ARG A 6 -8.58 0.08 -3.86
C ARG A 6 -8.29 -1.14 -3.01
N VAL A 7 -9.20 -1.43 -2.08
CA VAL A 7 -9.11 -2.64 -1.25
C VAL A 7 -9.08 -3.87 -2.16
N GLY A 8 -8.16 -4.78 -1.87
CA GLY A 8 -7.97 -5.99 -2.65
C GLY A 8 -6.97 -5.85 -3.78
N GLN A 9 -6.54 -4.63 -4.10
CA GLN A 9 -5.57 -4.41 -5.17
C GLN A 9 -4.19 -4.87 -4.72
N LEU A 10 -3.43 -5.43 -5.66
CA LEU A 10 -2.07 -5.88 -5.38
C LEU A 10 -1.09 -4.75 -5.70
N VAL A 11 -0.16 -4.52 -4.79
CA VAL A 11 0.82 -3.44 -4.88
C VAL A 11 2.19 -3.94 -4.46
N ALA A 12 3.22 -3.17 -4.78
CA ALA A 12 4.59 -3.44 -4.36
C ALA A 12 5.15 -2.19 -3.72
N LEU A 13 6.15 -2.37 -2.84
CA LEU A 13 6.85 -1.22 -2.25
C LEU A 13 7.75 -0.58 -3.29
N ALA A 14 7.60 0.74 -3.47
CA ALA A 14 8.30 1.46 -4.53
C ALA A 14 9.78 1.63 -4.26
N GLN A 15 10.17 1.67 -3.00
CA GLN A 15 11.52 2.06 -2.62
C GLN A 15 12.47 0.91 -2.31
N THR A 16 12.00 -0.32 -2.41
CA THR A 16 12.83 -1.48 -2.09
C THR A 16 12.99 -2.36 -3.30
N SER A 17 14.08 -2.18 -4.04
CA SER A 17 14.33 -2.98 -5.22
C SER A 17 14.54 -4.46 -4.87
N ARG A 18 14.88 -4.76 -3.62
CA ARG A 18 15.09 -6.14 -3.17
C ARG A 18 13.84 -6.80 -2.64
N ASP A 19 12.81 -6.01 -2.35
CA ASP A 19 11.58 -6.55 -1.80
C ASP A 19 10.70 -6.98 -2.95
N LEU A 20 10.69 -8.28 -3.20
CA LEU A 20 9.89 -8.87 -4.27
C LEU A 20 8.51 -9.29 -3.79
N GLU A 21 8.19 -8.99 -2.54
CA GLU A 21 6.90 -9.38 -1.99
C GLU A 21 5.77 -8.57 -2.60
N THR A 22 4.66 -9.25 -2.86
CA THR A 22 3.43 -8.62 -3.29
C THR A 22 2.59 -8.34 -2.05
N TYR A 23 2.00 -7.17 -1.99
CA TYR A 23 1.13 -6.76 -0.89
C TYR A 23 -0.29 -6.57 -1.40
N GLU A 24 -1.24 -6.82 -0.53
CA GLU A 24 -2.64 -6.57 -0.81
C GLU A 24 -3.14 -5.39 0.01
N VAL A 25 -3.85 -4.47 -0.63
CA VAL A 25 -4.43 -3.33 0.08
C VAL A 25 -5.60 -3.85 0.91
N MET A 26 -5.50 -3.70 2.22
CA MET A 26 -6.52 -4.19 3.16
C MET A 26 -7.49 -3.11 3.56
N GLN A 27 -7.05 -1.87 3.63
CA GLN A 27 -7.87 -0.78 4.10
C GLN A 27 -7.38 0.55 3.53
N LEU A 28 -8.32 1.40 3.17
CA LEU A 28 -8.01 2.77 2.77
C LEU A 28 -8.08 3.63 4.02
N ILE A 29 -6.97 4.29 4.34
CA ILE A 29 -6.91 5.15 5.51
C ILE A 29 -7.29 6.56 5.07
N PRO A 30 -8.29 7.19 5.70
CA PRO A 30 -8.71 8.54 5.33
C PRO A 30 -7.55 9.51 5.42
N GLU A 31 -7.70 10.67 4.78
CA GLU A 31 -6.68 11.69 4.79
C GLU A 31 -6.21 12.00 6.20
N THR A 32 -4.90 12.00 6.36
CA THR A 32 -4.27 12.41 7.61
C THR A 32 -4.14 13.93 7.63
N PRO A 33 -3.71 14.52 8.74
CA PRO A 33 -3.50 15.98 8.79
C PRO A 33 -2.56 16.49 7.71
N SER A 34 -1.68 15.64 7.17
CA SER A 34 -0.81 16.04 6.06
C SER A 34 -1.53 16.03 4.71
N GLY A 35 -2.74 15.50 4.66
CA GLY A 35 -3.52 15.45 3.41
C GLY A 35 -3.11 14.34 2.47
N GLU A 36 -2.21 13.48 2.88
CA GLU A 36 -1.70 12.41 2.02
C GLU A 36 -2.48 11.13 2.22
N PRO A 37 -3.01 10.52 1.14
CA PRO A 37 -3.74 9.26 1.31
C PRO A 37 -2.82 8.15 1.78
N GLN A 38 -3.31 7.33 2.67
CA GLN A 38 -2.57 6.22 3.24
C GLN A 38 -3.33 4.93 3.09
N TYR A 39 -2.62 3.83 3.24
CA TYR A 39 -3.18 2.49 3.06
C TYR A 39 -2.63 1.56 4.11
N ARG A 40 -3.46 0.61 4.52
CA ARG A 40 -2.99 -0.54 5.29
C ARG A 40 -2.83 -1.69 4.31
N ILE A 41 -1.62 -2.22 4.22
CA ILE A 41 -1.31 -3.30 3.28
C ILE A 41 -0.79 -4.51 4.04
N LYS A 42 -0.95 -5.68 3.43
CA LYS A 42 -0.52 -6.95 4.02
C LYS A 42 0.33 -7.71 3.01
N GLY A 43 1.51 -8.15 3.44
CA GLY A 43 2.36 -8.97 2.60
C GLY A 43 1.76 -10.35 2.40
N LEU A 44 1.69 -10.80 1.15
CA LEU A 44 1.07 -12.10 0.85
C LEU A 44 1.95 -13.26 1.33
N SER A 45 3.26 -13.08 1.34
CA SER A 45 4.18 -14.12 1.82
C SER A 45 4.38 -14.06 3.31
N SER A 46 4.65 -12.86 3.84
CA SER A 46 5.02 -12.70 5.24
C SER A 46 3.83 -12.58 6.17
N GLY A 47 2.68 -12.13 5.65
CA GLY A 47 1.52 -11.84 6.47
C GLY A 47 1.66 -10.59 7.31
N ILE A 48 2.73 -9.82 7.12
CA ILE A 48 2.96 -8.61 7.90
C ILE A 48 2.09 -7.48 7.37
N VAL A 49 1.40 -6.81 8.29
CA VAL A 49 0.53 -5.67 7.96
C VAL A 49 1.28 -4.39 8.31
N ARG A 50 1.22 -3.42 7.42
CA ARG A 50 1.85 -2.12 7.66
C ARG A 50 1.02 -1.01 7.04
N ALA A 51 1.19 0.20 7.57
CA ALA A 51 0.56 1.40 7.01
C ALA A 51 1.59 2.13 6.16
N VAL A 52 1.19 2.51 4.95
CA VAL A 52 2.09 3.18 4.02
C VAL A 52 1.38 4.36 3.38
N ARG A 53 2.18 5.31 2.87
CA ARG A 53 1.65 6.41 2.09
C ARG A 53 1.53 5.98 0.63
N GLU A 54 0.63 6.63 -0.09
CA GLU A 54 0.40 6.28 -1.49
C GLU A 54 1.67 6.36 -2.33
N ALA A 55 2.55 7.31 -2.02
CA ALA A 55 3.80 7.48 -2.75
C ALA A 55 4.78 6.32 -2.53
N GLU A 56 4.56 5.50 -1.51
CA GLU A 56 5.46 4.41 -1.17
C GLU A 56 5.13 3.11 -1.88
N ILE A 57 4.03 3.05 -2.62
CA ILE A 57 3.59 1.83 -3.27
C ILE A 57 3.30 2.07 -4.74
N ASN A 58 3.45 1.01 -5.53
CA ASN A 58 3.13 1.00 -6.96
C ASN A 58 2.18 -0.15 -7.25
N PRO A 59 1.33 -0.01 -8.30
CA PRO A 59 0.50 -1.14 -8.72
C PRO A 59 1.37 -2.32 -9.12
N ARG A 60 0.90 -3.52 -8.81
CA ARG A 60 1.58 -4.73 -9.23
C ARG A 60 0.65 -5.55 -10.09
N HIS A 61 1.15 -5.92 -11.27
CA HIS A 61 0.36 -6.67 -12.24
C HIS A 61 0.68 -8.14 -12.19
#